data_85a607167fafefdb91b5aa1306e0d8a4
#
_entry.id   85a607167fafefdb91b5aa1306e0d8a4
#
_cell.length_a   1.000
_cell.length_b   1.000
_cell.length_c   1.000
_cell.angle_alpha   90.00
_cell.angle_beta   90.00
_cell.angle_gamma   90.00
#
_symmetry.space_group_name_H-M   'P 1'
#
loop_
_entity.id
_entity.type
_entity.pdbx_description
1 polymer ?
#
loop_
_entity_poly.entity_id
_entity_poly.type
_entity_poly.pdbx_seq_one_letter_code
_entity_poly.pdbx_strand_id
1 'polypeptide(L)'
;MDRETLKTQTLLQQEERKTAYQITRHGDEIEIDKLTLELVDNFKSAFDTEKLAIRYTPLLAQYDYIVGDISAEQLRLKGFYRNDKTVANDDKIASLQDYLFEYVNFGAPYFVLENVNPRPVEPEERSKNSKRSHRNTHKKTEKNRNNSKEKINKNKKVASSNKTTTKRAFVIKQK
;
A
#
# COMPACT_ATOMS: atom_id res chain seq x y z
N MET A 1 0.31 -2.71 29.83
CA MET A 1 1.32 -1.72 29.44
C MET A 1 0.74 -0.34 29.68
N ASP A 2 1.43 0.47 30.47
CA ASP A 2 0.97 1.81 30.77
C ASP A 2 1.17 2.74 29.58
N ARG A 3 0.25 3.71 29.41
CA ARG A 3 0.26 4.69 28.33
C ARG A 3 1.58 5.49 28.25
N GLU A 4 2.22 5.70 29.39
CA GLU A 4 3.50 6.41 29.45
C GLU A 4 4.66 5.55 28.92
N THR A 5 4.65 4.25 29.22
CA THR A 5 5.64 3.30 28.67
C THR A 5 5.58 3.23 27.16
N LEU A 6 4.37 3.22 26.58
CA LEU A 6 4.18 3.24 25.13
C LEU A 6 4.67 4.54 24.50
N LYS A 7 4.44 5.69 25.14
CA LYS A 7 4.96 6.97 24.67
C LYS A 7 6.48 7.01 24.67
N THR A 8 7.09 6.55 25.75
CA THR A 8 8.57 6.50 25.88
C THR A 8 9.19 5.59 24.84
N GLN A 9 8.61 4.42 24.60
CA GLN A 9 9.06 3.50 23.53
C GLN A 9 8.93 4.14 22.15
N THR A 10 7.84 4.84 21.90
CA THR A 10 7.62 5.52 20.60
C THR A 10 8.68 6.61 20.39
N LEU A 11 8.97 7.40 21.40
CA LEU A 11 10.00 8.46 21.33
C LEU A 11 11.39 7.87 21.09
N LEU A 12 11.77 6.83 21.81
CA LEU A 12 13.07 6.14 21.62
C LEU A 12 13.18 5.60 20.19
N GLN A 13 12.13 4.96 19.70
CA GLN A 13 12.10 4.42 18.34
C GLN A 13 12.20 5.52 17.27
N GLN A 14 11.60 6.70 17.52
CA GLN A 14 11.73 7.84 16.63
C GLN A 14 13.15 8.41 16.60
N GLU A 15 13.80 8.49 17.76
CA GLU A 15 15.20 8.95 17.85
C GLU A 15 16.16 7.96 17.18
N GLU A 16 15.99 6.66 17.37
CA GLU A 16 16.75 5.63 16.66
C GLU A 16 16.62 5.77 15.14
N ARG A 17 15.41 6.03 14.64
CA ARG A 17 15.17 6.23 13.19
C ARG A 17 15.81 7.50 12.66
N LYS A 18 15.77 8.61 13.42
CA LYS A 18 16.46 9.86 13.05
C LYS A 18 17.96 9.65 12.85
N THR A 19 18.57 8.84 13.70
CA THR A 19 20.01 8.56 13.63
C THR A 19 20.36 7.52 12.56
N ALA A 20 19.43 6.62 12.22
CA ALA A 20 19.64 5.57 11.24
C ALA A 20 19.77 6.12 9.81
N TYR A 21 19.04 7.18 9.47
CA TYR A 21 19.03 7.77 8.14
C TYR A 21 19.48 9.23 8.20
N GLN A 22 20.73 9.47 7.79
CA GLN A 22 21.22 10.84 7.60
C GLN A 22 20.64 11.42 6.32
N ILE A 23 19.99 12.55 6.44
CA ILE A 23 19.46 13.30 5.32
C ILE A 23 20.30 14.55 5.10
N THR A 24 20.82 14.70 3.90
CA THR A 24 21.51 15.90 3.46
C THR A 24 20.62 16.63 2.47
N ARG A 25 20.46 17.95 2.64
CA ARG A 25 19.65 18.77 1.73
C ARG A 25 20.53 19.87 1.13
N HIS A 26 20.52 19.94 -0.19
CA HIS A 26 21.18 21.00 -0.97
C HIS A 26 20.13 21.68 -1.86
N GLY A 27 19.47 22.74 -1.35
CA GLY A 27 18.37 23.39 -2.06
C GLY A 27 17.16 22.44 -2.21
N ASP A 28 16.85 22.04 -3.43
CA ASP A 28 15.75 21.09 -3.73
C ASP A 28 16.23 19.64 -3.83
N GLU A 29 17.55 19.42 -3.85
CA GLU A 29 18.16 18.09 -3.84
C GLU A 29 18.28 17.54 -2.42
N ILE A 30 17.86 16.32 -2.24
CA ILE A 30 17.83 15.61 -0.95
C ILE A 30 18.51 14.27 -1.13
N GLU A 31 19.52 14.01 -0.31
CA GLU A 31 20.18 12.71 -0.25
C GLU A 31 19.78 11.95 1.01
N ILE A 32 19.36 10.71 0.84
CA ILE A 32 19.02 9.79 1.92
C ILE A 32 19.37 8.36 1.51
N ASP A 33 20.10 7.62 2.32
CA ASP A 33 20.39 6.19 2.08
C ASP A 33 20.92 5.91 0.66
N LYS A 34 21.83 6.79 0.16
CA LYS A 34 22.38 6.75 -1.21
C LYS A 34 21.33 6.94 -2.32
N LEU A 35 20.15 7.42 -2.00
CA LEU A 35 19.16 7.90 -2.95
C LEU A 35 19.33 9.40 -3.13
N THR A 36 19.23 9.84 -4.38
CA THR A 36 19.13 11.25 -4.74
C THR A 36 17.68 11.54 -5.09
N LEU A 37 17.06 12.40 -4.31
CA LEU A 37 15.67 12.82 -4.45
C LEU A 37 15.63 14.31 -4.79
N GLU A 38 14.72 14.71 -5.67
CA GLU A 38 14.48 16.11 -6.02
C GLU A 38 13.10 16.55 -5.52
N LEU A 39 13.03 17.68 -4.83
CA LEU A 39 11.78 18.25 -4.35
C LEU A 39 11.05 18.96 -5.50
N VAL A 40 10.06 18.29 -6.07
CA VAL A 40 9.29 18.77 -7.23
C VAL A 40 8.16 19.69 -6.81
N ASP A 41 7.48 19.36 -5.71
CA ASP A 41 6.37 20.17 -5.17
C ASP A 41 6.43 20.19 -3.64
N ASN A 42 6.09 21.36 -3.06
CA ASN A 42 6.12 21.57 -1.61
C ASN A 42 4.97 22.46 -1.16
N PHE A 43 3.77 21.91 -1.18
CA PHE A 43 2.57 22.65 -0.81
C PHE A 43 2.53 22.96 0.69
N LYS A 44 2.36 24.24 1.02
CA LYS A 44 2.36 24.78 2.40
C LYS A 44 3.64 24.42 3.18
N SER A 45 4.79 24.33 2.51
CA SER A 45 6.07 24.02 3.15
C SER A 45 6.02 22.76 4.01
N ALA A 46 5.41 21.72 3.48
CA ALA A 46 5.20 20.44 4.18
C ALA A 46 6.48 19.64 4.40
N PHE A 47 7.51 19.90 3.57
CA PHE A 47 8.74 19.15 3.61
C PHE A 47 9.57 19.45 4.86
N ASP A 48 9.92 18.39 5.59
CA ASP A 48 10.77 18.42 6.78
C ASP A 48 11.70 17.21 6.78
N THR A 49 13.00 17.46 6.87
CA THR A 49 14.04 16.41 6.84
C THR A 49 13.96 15.48 8.04
N GLU A 50 13.65 15.99 9.23
CA GLU A 50 13.52 15.15 10.43
C GLU A 50 12.31 14.22 10.34
N LYS A 51 11.17 14.74 9.91
CA LYS A 51 9.96 13.95 9.70
C LYS A 51 10.19 12.88 8.63
N LEU A 52 10.91 13.24 7.56
CA LEU A 52 11.27 12.29 6.53
C LEU A 52 12.14 11.16 7.07
N ALA A 53 13.19 11.47 7.86
CA ALA A 53 14.08 10.48 8.45
C ALA A 53 13.32 9.47 9.33
N ILE A 54 12.37 9.95 10.14
CA ILE A 54 11.54 9.10 11.01
C ILE A 54 10.67 8.12 10.21
N ARG A 55 10.17 8.54 9.05
CA ARG A 55 9.20 7.78 8.24
C ARG A 55 9.81 7.04 7.06
N TYR A 56 11.02 7.37 6.68
CA TYR A 56 11.69 6.72 5.58
C TYR A 56 11.85 5.20 5.82
N THR A 57 11.68 4.45 4.76
CA THR A 57 11.98 3.02 4.71
C THR A 57 12.71 2.70 3.40
N PRO A 58 13.67 1.75 3.41
CA PRO A 58 14.40 1.36 2.18
C PRO A 58 13.49 0.86 1.05
N LEU A 59 12.27 0.41 1.39
CA LEU A 59 11.25 0.02 0.41
C LEU A 59 10.83 1.16 -0.53
N LEU A 60 10.99 2.41 -0.09
CA LEU A 60 10.66 3.58 -0.92
C LEU A 60 11.65 3.79 -2.07
N ALA A 61 12.84 3.19 -2.00
CA ALA A 61 13.87 3.30 -3.03
C ALA A 61 13.44 2.76 -4.41
N GLN A 62 12.45 1.88 -4.47
CA GLN A 62 11.95 1.29 -5.71
C GLN A 62 11.03 2.21 -6.52
N TYR A 63 10.44 3.23 -5.89
CA TYR A 63 9.49 4.13 -6.52
C TYR A 63 10.19 5.28 -7.22
N ASP A 64 9.58 5.76 -8.31
CA ASP A 64 10.07 6.91 -9.06
C ASP A 64 9.69 8.24 -8.39
N TYR A 65 8.58 8.24 -7.62
CA TYR A 65 8.13 9.40 -6.85
C TYR A 65 7.76 8.98 -5.44
N ILE A 66 8.01 9.87 -4.48
CA ILE A 66 7.62 9.71 -3.08
C ILE A 66 6.79 10.93 -2.70
N VAL A 67 5.55 10.70 -2.34
CA VAL A 67 4.63 11.73 -1.87
C VAL A 67 4.54 11.67 -0.36
N GLY A 68 4.73 12.81 0.29
CA GLY A 68 4.55 12.97 1.72
C GLY A 68 3.39 13.89 2.03
N ASP A 69 2.46 13.48 2.88
CA ASP A 69 1.38 14.32 3.38
C ASP A 69 1.36 14.36 4.91
N ILE A 70 0.90 15.47 5.44
CA ILE A 70 0.78 15.68 6.90
C ILE A 70 -0.66 15.44 7.33
N SER A 71 -0.89 14.39 8.10
CA SER A 71 -2.18 14.08 8.69
C SER A 71 -2.05 13.89 10.20
N ALA A 72 -2.85 14.59 10.99
CA ALA A 72 -2.77 14.58 12.47
C ALA A 72 -1.34 14.79 12.98
N GLU A 73 -0.64 15.77 12.43
CA GLU A 73 0.76 16.14 12.75
C GLU A 73 1.81 15.07 12.40
N GLN A 74 1.39 13.97 11.77
CA GLN A 74 2.26 12.88 11.36
C GLN A 74 2.48 12.90 9.85
N LEU A 75 3.74 12.71 9.45
CA LEU A 75 4.07 12.49 8.05
C LEU A 75 3.68 11.08 7.63
N ARG A 76 2.95 10.97 6.51
CA ARG A 76 2.71 9.71 5.79
C ARG A 76 3.47 9.76 4.47
N LEU A 77 4.01 8.64 4.04
CA LEU A 77 4.73 8.52 2.78
C LEU A 77 4.06 7.47 1.90
N LYS A 78 3.87 7.80 0.62
CA LYS A 78 3.41 6.89 -0.41
C LYS A 78 4.31 6.98 -1.62
N GLY A 79 4.72 5.81 -2.15
CA GLY A 79 5.49 5.72 -3.39
C GLY A 79 4.58 5.60 -4.61
N PHE A 80 5.00 6.23 -5.72
CA PHE A 80 4.36 6.13 -7.03
C PHE A 80 5.39 5.81 -8.09
N TYR A 81 4.94 5.15 -9.14
CA TYR A 81 5.73 4.85 -10.32
C TYR A 81 5.46 5.85 -11.44
N ARG A 82 6.38 5.95 -12.39
CA ARG A 82 6.17 6.68 -13.64
C ARG A 82 5.02 6.07 -14.43
N ASN A 83 4.38 6.91 -15.25
CA ASN A 83 3.20 6.50 -16.03
C ASN A 83 3.48 5.44 -17.09
N ASP A 84 4.73 5.34 -17.56
CA ASP A 84 5.21 4.38 -18.56
C ASP A 84 5.43 2.96 -18.00
N LYS A 85 5.49 2.81 -16.68
CA LYS A 85 5.67 1.48 -16.06
C LYS A 85 4.42 0.62 -16.10
N THR A 86 4.64 -0.68 -16.24
CA THR A 86 3.57 -1.69 -16.28
C THR A 86 3.16 -2.08 -14.85
N VAL A 87 2.46 -1.16 -14.19
CA VAL A 87 1.92 -1.32 -12.82
C VAL A 87 0.45 -0.90 -12.80
N ALA A 88 -0.24 -1.16 -11.68
CA ALA A 88 -1.62 -0.70 -11.50
C ALA A 88 -1.72 0.82 -11.68
N ASN A 89 -2.85 1.31 -12.19
CA ASN A 89 -3.03 2.74 -12.44
C ASN A 89 -2.99 3.56 -11.15
N ASP A 90 -3.47 3.01 -10.04
CA ASP A 90 -3.49 3.64 -8.71
C ASP A 90 -2.09 3.85 -8.11
N ASP A 91 -1.09 3.12 -8.64
CA ASP A 91 0.31 3.24 -8.24
C ASP A 91 1.14 4.15 -9.16
N LYS A 92 0.52 4.74 -10.19
CA LYS A 92 1.18 5.68 -11.10
C LYS A 92 1.04 7.11 -10.62
N ILE A 93 2.02 7.95 -10.92
CA ILE A 93 2.00 9.38 -10.54
C ILE A 93 0.80 10.13 -11.14
N ALA A 94 0.23 9.66 -12.24
CA ALA A 94 -1.00 10.23 -12.80
C ALA A 94 -2.20 10.16 -11.83
N SER A 95 -2.23 9.20 -10.91
CA SER A 95 -3.27 9.06 -9.88
C SER A 95 -3.01 9.89 -8.60
N LEU A 96 -1.94 10.71 -8.59
CA LEU A 96 -1.62 11.56 -7.43
C LEU A 96 -2.79 12.44 -6.99
N GLN A 97 -3.48 13.03 -7.95
CA GLN A 97 -4.60 13.92 -7.66
C GLN A 97 -5.76 13.20 -7.00
N ASP A 98 -6.08 12.00 -7.50
CA ASP A 98 -7.11 11.13 -6.91
C ASP A 98 -6.71 10.70 -5.48
N TYR A 99 -5.44 10.36 -5.29
CA TYR A 99 -4.89 10.06 -3.96
C TYR A 99 -5.04 11.22 -2.99
N LEU A 100 -4.70 12.45 -3.41
CA LEU A 100 -4.83 13.65 -2.56
C LEU A 100 -6.29 13.94 -2.20
N PHE A 101 -7.24 13.68 -3.09
CA PHE A 101 -8.66 13.87 -2.82
C PHE A 101 -9.28 12.78 -1.94
N GLU A 102 -8.86 11.53 -2.10
CA GLU A 102 -9.45 10.39 -1.41
C GLU A 102 -8.84 10.13 -0.03
N TYR A 103 -7.52 10.27 0.08
CA TYR A 103 -6.77 9.83 1.26
C TYR A 103 -6.16 10.97 2.08
N VAL A 104 -6.02 12.14 1.51
CA VAL A 104 -5.42 13.29 2.18
C VAL A 104 -6.52 14.27 2.60
N ASN A 105 -6.45 14.80 3.81
CA ASN A 105 -7.40 15.80 4.26
C ASN A 105 -7.37 17.03 3.35
N PHE A 106 -8.54 17.54 2.99
CA PHE A 106 -8.65 18.70 2.11
C PHE A 106 -7.78 19.87 2.59
N GLY A 107 -6.89 20.34 1.71
CA GLY A 107 -5.98 21.44 2.01
C GLY A 107 -4.85 21.10 2.99
N ALA A 108 -4.61 19.83 3.31
CA ALA A 108 -3.47 19.43 4.12
C ALA A 108 -2.14 19.70 3.39
N PRO A 109 -1.07 20.01 4.14
CA PRO A 109 0.26 20.17 3.55
C PRO A 109 0.76 18.87 2.95
N TYR A 110 1.36 18.94 1.76
CA TYR A 110 2.00 17.79 1.10
C TYR A 110 3.24 18.21 0.32
N PHE A 111 4.10 17.24 0.01
CA PHE A 111 5.24 17.42 -0.89
C PHE A 111 5.41 16.22 -1.81
N VAL A 112 6.10 16.44 -2.91
CA VAL A 112 6.42 15.42 -3.90
C VAL A 112 7.92 15.40 -4.13
N LEU A 113 8.54 14.25 -3.96
CA LEU A 113 9.94 13.98 -4.27
C LEU A 113 10.02 13.10 -5.52
N GLU A 114 10.84 13.49 -6.49
CA GLU A 114 11.23 12.64 -7.61
C GLU A 114 12.52 11.89 -7.25
N ASN A 115 12.54 10.58 -7.47
CA ASN A 115 13.70 9.74 -7.26
C ASN A 115 14.53 9.67 -8.55
N VAL A 116 15.71 10.27 -8.52
CA VAL A 116 16.61 10.33 -9.67
C VAL A 116 17.22 8.96 -10.01
N ASN A 117 17.43 8.12 -8.99
CA ASN A 117 18.07 6.81 -9.12
C ASN A 117 17.25 5.68 -8.43
N PRO A 118 16.03 5.38 -8.89
CA PRO A 118 15.21 4.33 -8.29
C PRO A 118 15.92 2.97 -8.36
N ARG A 119 15.91 2.26 -7.24
CA ARG A 119 16.56 0.96 -7.09
C ARG A 119 15.51 -0.11 -6.83
N PRO A 120 15.54 -1.25 -7.56
CA PRO A 120 14.69 -2.38 -7.20
C PRO A 120 15.08 -2.84 -5.78
N VAL A 121 14.08 -3.00 -4.92
CA VAL A 121 14.28 -3.65 -3.63
C VAL A 121 14.40 -5.13 -3.90
N GLU A 122 15.56 -5.71 -3.61
CA GLU A 122 15.68 -7.17 -3.60
C GLU A 122 14.68 -7.70 -2.55
N PRO A 123 13.81 -8.64 -2.94
CA PRO A 123 12.93 -9.25 -1.96
C PRO A 123 13.82 -9.91 -0.91
N GLU A 124 13.75 -9.44 0.34
CA GLU A 124 14.35 -10.17 1.45
C GLU A 124 13.93 -11.62 1.30
N GLU A 125 14.90 -12.53 1.13
CA GLU A 125 14.62 -13.96 1.13
C GLU A 125 13.93 -14.25 2.46
N ARG A 126 12.58 -14.32 2.40
CA ARG A 126 11.78 -14.79 3.53
C ARG A 126 12.33 -16.15 3.87
N SER A 127 13.11 -16.19 4.92
CA SER A 127 13.71 -17.41 5.44
C SER A 127 12.63 -18.50 5.40
N LYS A 128 12.88 -19.50 4.56
CA LYS A 128 12.00 -20.66 4.35
C LYS A 128 12.00 -21.56 5.61
N ASN A 129 11.62 -20.99 6.76
CA ASN A 129 11.48 -21.73 8.01
C ASN A 129 10.07 -21.57 8.59
N SER A 130 9.07 -22.03 7.86
CA SER A 130 7.85 -22.53 8.48
C SER A 130 7.25 -23.67 7.69
N LYS A 131 8.01 -24.78 7.61
CA LYS A 131 7.39 -26.09 7.40
C LYS A 131 6.60 -26.43 8.67
N ARG A 132 5.45 -25.82 8.86
CA ARG A 132 4.43 -26.39 9.76
C ARG A 132 3.84 -27.60 9.06
N SER A 133 4.41 -28.76 9.41
CA SER A 133 3.83 -30.04 9.11
C SER A 133 2.42 -30.11 9.67
N HIS A 134 1.42 -30.02 8.81
CA HIS A 134 0.09 -30.51 9.14
C HIS A 134 0.17 -32.04 9.17
N ARG A 135 0.42 -32.58 10.35
CA ARG A 135 0.16 -34.00 10.63
C ARG A 135 -1.37 -34.18 10.62
N ASN A 136 -1.88 -34.60 9.48
CA ASN A 136 -3.20 -35.20 9.39
C ASN A 136 -3.15 -36.58 10.05
N THR A 137 -3.65 -36.67 11.27
CA THR A 137 -4.00 -37.93 11.88
C THR A 137 -5.37 -38.33 11.38
N HIS A 138 -5.42 -39.04 10.25
CA HIS A 138 -6.59 -39.83 9.89
C HIS A 138 -6.64 -41.10 10.73
N LYS A 139 -7.51 -41.07 11.73
CA LYS A 139 -7.92 -42.26 12.45
C LYS A 139 -8.90 -43.04 11.58
N LYS A 140 -8.40 -44.20 11.10
CA LYS A 140 -9.11 -45.24 10.35
C LYS A 140 -10.18 -45.84 11.27
N THR A 141 -11.44 -45.82 10.84
CA THR A 141 -12.47 -46.74 11.32
C THR A 141 -13.21 -47.32 10.09
N GLU A 142 -12.91 -48.57 9.83
CA GLU A 142 -13.70 -49.42 8.97
C GLU A 142 -15.04 -49.75 9.61
N LYS A 143 -16.11 -49.75 8.82
CA LYS A 143 -17.13 -50.82 8.73
C LYS A 143 -18.19 -50.47 7.69
N ASN A 144 -18.08 -51.08 6.54
CA ASN A 144 -18.92 -52.14 5.97
C ASN A 144 -20.44 -51.94 6.02
N ARG A 145 -21.07 -51.78 4.86
CA ARG A 145 -22.10 -52.66 4.28
C ARG A 145 -22.97 -51.97 3.23
N ASN A 146 -22.77 -52.52 2.01
CA ASN A 146 -23.80 -52.99 1.07
C ASN A 146 -25.01 -52.14 0.66
N ASN A 147 -25.03 -51.92 -0.62
CA ASN A 147 -26.05 -52.38 -1.60
C ASN A 147 -27.16 -51.41 -2.03
N SER A 148 -27.20 -51.31 -3.29
CA SER A 148 -28.34 -51.36 -4.22
C SER A 148 -28.55 -50.13 -5.09
N LYS A 149 -28.26 -50.35 -6.32
CA LYS A 149 -28.86 -49.92 -7.61
C LYS A 149 -30.16 -49.07 -7.47
N GLU A 150 -30.22 -47.96 -8.20
CA GLU A 150 -31.11 -47.87 -9.36
C GLU A 150 -30.90 -46.56 -10.15
N LYS A 151 -30.89 -46.76 -11.46
CA LYS A 151 -30.90 -45.74 -12.50
C LYS A 151 -32.30 -45.12 -12.56
N ILE A 152 -32.41 -43.82 -12.75
CA ILE A 152 -33.41 -43.26 -13.67
C ILE A 152 -32.96 -41.94 -14.24
N ASN A 153 -32.90 -41.95 -15.55
CA ASN A 153 -32.72 -40.86 -16.48
C ASN A 153 -34.01 -40.02 -16.55
N LYS A 154 -33.92 -38.68 -16.56
CA LYS A 154 -34.82 -37.86 -17.41
C LYS A 154 -34.37 -36.41 -17.53
N ASN A 155 -34.12 -36.08 -18.77
CA ASN A 155 -34.03 -34.72 -19.33
C ASN A 155 -35.20 -33.83 -18.92
N LYS A 156 -34.91 -32.55 -18.64
CA LYS A 156 -35.75 -31.44 -19.12
C LYS A 156 -34.98 -30.13 -19.22
N LYS A 157 -34.85 -29.66 -20.45
CA LYS A 157 -34.56 -28.26 -20.81
C LYS A 157 -35.69 -27.35 -20.36
N VAL A 158 -35.38 -26.17 -19.83
CA VAL A 158 -36.16 -24.92 -20.05
C VAL A 158 -35.25 -23.74 -19.69
N ALA A 159 -34.83 -22.99 -20.68
CA ALA A 159 -35.12 -21.61 -21.03
C ALA A 159 -34.65 -20.51 -20.04
N SER A 160 -33.75 -19.74 -20.56
CA SER A 160 -33.35 -18.35 -20.42
C SER A 160 -34.42 -17.37 -19.88
N SER A 161 -34.02 -16.52 -18.92
CA SER A 161 -34.56 -15.17 -18.86
C SER A 161 -33.48 -14.17 -18.38
N ASN A 162 -33.02 -13.38 -19.35
CA ASN A 162 -32.25 -12.16 -19.12
C ASN A 162 -33.09 -11.16 -18.31
N LYS A 163 -32.59 -10.71 -17.18
CA LYS A 163 -33.01 -9.46 -16.54
C LYS A 163 -31.93 -8.41 -16.67
N THR A 164 -32.08 -7.57 -17.68
CA THR A 164 -31.41 -6.29 -17.83
C THR A 164 -31.87 -5.33 -16.72
N THR A 165 -30.98 -4.99 -15.84
CA THR A 165 -31.18 -3.90 -14.87
C THR A 165 -30.73 -2.59 -15.51
N THR A 166 -31.70 -1.79 -15.90
CA THR A 166 -31.56 -0.41 -16.38
C THR A 166 -31.02 0.48 -15.26
N LYS A 167 -29.83 1.03 -15.46
CA LYS A 167 -29.29 2.10 -14.61
C LYS A 167 -30.07 3.39 -14.86
N ARG A 168 -30.74 3.90 -13.82
CA ARG A 168 -31.39 5.21 -13.85
C ARG A 168 -30.32 6.30 -13.80
N ALA A 169 -30.25 7.10 -14.87
CA ALA A 169 -29.47 8.32 -14.93
C ALA A 169 -30.12 9.40 -14.06
N PHE A 170 -29.30 10.01 -13.19
CA PHE A 170 -29.72 11.12 -12.34
C PHE A 170 -29.60 12.42 -13.16
N VAL A 171 -30.71 13.08 -13.44
CA VAL A 171 -30.74 14.36 -14.14
C VAL A 171 -30.92 15.49 -13.12
N ILE A 172 -29.91 16.34 -13.00
CA ILE A 172 -29.98 17.57 -12.19
C ILE A 172 -30.63 18.66 -13.03
N LYS A 173 -31.84 19.11 -12.64
CA LYS A 173 -32.48 20.31 -13.19
C LYS A 173 -31.85 21.52 -12.52
N GLN A 174 -31.21 22.38 -13.30
CA GLN A 174 -30.83 23.73 -12.89
C GLN A 174 -32.06 24.64 -12.99
N LYS A 175 -32.24 25.44 -11.94
CA LYS A 175 -33.18 26.56 -11.91
C LYS A 175 -32.38 27.86 -11.96
#